data_cdb63c7522970868fe49562cc2a9535f
#
_entry.id   cdb63c7522970868fe49562cc2a9535f
#
_cell.length_a   1.000
_cell.length_b   1.000
_cell.length_c   1.000
_cell.angle_alpha   90.00
_cell.angle_beta   90.00
_cell.angle_gamma   90.00
#
_symmetry.space_group_name_H-M   'P 1'
#
loop_
_entity.id
_entity.type
_entity.pdbx_description
1 polymer ?
#
loop_
_entity_poly.entity_id
_entity_poly.type
_entity_poly.pdbx_seq_one_letter_code
_entity_poly.pdbx_strand_id
1 'polypeptide(L)'
;MKHPVSRLFAALCLCGLSSLSFAADVPQGTALAQKQELVRHIKDEPASLDPAKAVGLPEIQVIRDLFEGLVNQNEKGELTPGVATRWQSNDNRVWMFTLRDDAKWSDGSPVTAQDFVYSWQRLVDPKTTSPFAWFAALAGINNAQAII
;
A
#
# COMPACT_ATOMS: atom_id res chain seq x y z
N MET A 1 0.71 -71.45 15.84
CA MET A 1 1.35 -70.19 16.29
C MET A 1 0.82 -69.11 15.42
N LYS A 2 -0.01 -68.23 16.00
CA LYS A 2 -0.76 -67.14 15.24
C LYS A 2 -0.08 -65.86 15.54
N HIS A 3 0.38 -65.15 14.48
CA HIS A 3 0.87 -63.76 14.59
C HIS A 3 -0.27 -62.78 14.39
N PRO A 4 -0.45 -61.77 15.26
CA PRO A 4 -1.43 -60.72 15.04
C PRO A 4 -0.84 -59.61 14.13
N VAL A 5 -1.57 -59.32 13.06
CA VAL A 5 -1.27 -58.27 12.14
C VAL A 5 -1.67 -56.95 12.81
N SER A 6 -0.69 -56.12 13.14
CA SER A 6 -0.87 -54.77 13.65
C SER A 6 -1.38 -53.87 12.53
N ARG A 7 -2.62 -53.38 12.65
CA ARG A 7 -3.19 -52.38 11.75
C ARG A 7 -2.69 -50.99 12.16
N LEU A 8 -1.75 -50.50 11.40
CA LEU A 8 -1.28 -49.11 11.52
C LEU A 8 -2.35 -48.20 10.90
N PHE A 9 -3.10 -47.49 11.74
CA PHE A 9 -3.96 -46.37 11.29
C PHE A 9 -3.07 -45.15 11.02
N ALA A 10 -2.86 -44.86 9.76
CA ALA A 10 -2.27 -43.60 9.35
C ALA A 10 -3.35 -42.50 9.46
N ALA A 11 -3.29 -41.71 10.54
CA ALA A 11 -4.07 -40.49 10.67
C ALA A 11 -3.50 -39.42 9.72
N LEU A 12 -4.16 -39.21 8.60
CA LEU A 12 -3.84 -38.15 7.67
C LEU A 12 -4.31 -36.83 8.31
N CYS A 13 -3.40 -36.08 8.97
CA CYS A 13 -3.63 -34.70 9.38
C CYS A 13 -3.72 -33.85 8.14
N LEU A 14 -4.95 -33.55 7.68
CA LEU A 14 -5.21 -32.43 6.78
C LEU A 14 -4.95 -31.15 7.58
N CYS A 15 -3.72 -30.65 7.53
CA CYS A 15 -3.43 -29.27 7.89
C CYS A 15 -4.05 -28.37 6.81
N GLY A 16 -5.27 -27.89 7.08
CA GLY A 16 -5.87 -26.84 6.29
C GLY A 16 -4.94 -25.62 6.32
N LEU A 17 -4.39 -25.27 5.17
CA LEU A 17 -3.76 -23.97 4.97
C LEU A 17 -4.87 -22.92 5.15
N SER A 18 -5.02 -22.44 6.38
CA SER A 18 -5.77 -21.20 6.63
C SER A 18 -4.98 -20.09 5.97
N SER A 19 -5.45 -19.61 4.82
CA SER A 19 -4.99 -18.34 4.27
C SER A 19 -5.23 -17.29 5.34
N LEU A 20 -4.16 -16.80 5.95
CA LEU A 20 -4.20 -15.63 6.82
C LEU A 20 -4.58 -14.44 5.95
N SER A 21 -5.88 -14.16 5.87
CA SER A 21 -6.36 -12.87 5.39
C SER A 21 -5.91 -11.85 6.43
N PHE A 22 -4.96 -10.99 6.09
CA PHE A 22 -4.67 -9.79 6.87
C PHE A 22 -5.87 -8.84 6.70
N ALA A 23 -6.90 -9.07 7.49
CA ALA A 23 -7.94 -8.08 7.69
C ALA A 23 -7.37 -6.94 8.53
N ALA A 24 -7.88 -5.71 8.31
CA ALA A 24 -7.56 -4.58 9.18
C ALA A 24 -7.73 -4.99 10.65
N ASP A 25 -6.82 -4.53 11.51
CA ASP A 25 -6.84 -4.84 12.94
C ASP A 25 -8.12 -4.23 13.56
N VAL A 26 -9.08 -5.09 13.83
CA VAL A 26 -10.36 -4.68 14.43
C VAL A 26 -10.22 -4.78 15.94
N PRO A 27 -10.51 -3.71 16.70
CA PRO A 27 -10.42 -3.75 18.16
C PRO A 27 -11.19 -4.93 18.75
N GLN A 28 -10.58 -5.61 19.71
CA GLN A 28 -11.16 -6.79 20.34
C GLN A 28 -12.53 -6.46 20.96
N GLY A 29 -13.55 -7.27 20.63
CA GLY A 29 -14.91 -7.05 21.10
C GLY A 29 -15.80 -6.16 20.19
N THR A 30 -15.28 -5.70 19.05
CA THR A 30 -16.08 -4.98 18.06
C THR A 30 -17.09 -5.92 17.41
N ALA A 31 -18.38 -5.61 17.51
CA ALA A 31 -19.41 -6.32 16.77
C ALA A 31 -19.39 -5.88 15.30
N LEU A 32 -18.99 -6.78 14.43
CA LEU A 32 -19.02 -6.53 12.99
C LEU A 32 -20.44 -6.75 12.42
N ALA A 33 -20.80 -5.93 11.44
CA ALA A 33 -22.03 -6.17 10.68
C ALA A 33 -21.95 -7.52 9.93
N GLN A 34 -23.06 -8.24 9.81
CA GLN A 34 -23.10 -9.52 9.06
C GLN A 34 -22.70 -9.33 7.60
N LYS A 35 -23.06 -8.21 7.00
CA LYS A 35 -22.68 -7.82 5.64
C LYS A 35 -21.62 -6.73 5.73
N GLN A 36 -20.41 -7.04 5.29
CA GLN A 36 -19.26 -6.12 5.29
C GLN A 36 -19.31 -5.28 4.00
N GLU A 37 -20.22 -4.31 3.96
CA GLU A 37 -20.36 -3.37 2.85
C GLU A 37 -20.28 -1.93 3.35
N LEU A 38 -19.49 -1.13 2.67
CA LEU A 38 -19.40 0.31 2.89
C LEU A 38 -19.80 1.04 1.60
N VAL A 39 -20.85 1.87 1.69
CA VAL A 39 -21.24 2.77 0.60
C VAL A 39 -20.73 4.17 0.93
N ARG A 40 -19.88 4.70 0.06
CA ARG A 40 -19.32 6.05 0.20
C ARG A 40 -19.80 6.96 -0.93
N HIS A 41 -20.13 8.19 -0.57
CA HIS A 41 -20.43 9.23 -1.55
C HIS A 41 -19.14 9.90 -1.99
N ILE A 42 -18.93 10.04 -3.31
CA ILE A 42 -17.75 10.68 -3.92
C ILE A 42 -18.10 11.97 -4.67
N LYS A 43 -19.22 12.59 -4.43
CA LYS A 43 -19.71 13.84 -4.97
C LYS A 43 -19.83 13.89 -6.50
N ASP A 44 -18.73 13.67 -7.24
CA ASP A 44 -18.65 13.72 -8.70
C ASP A 44 -17.87 12.54 -9.25
N GLU A 45 -17.95 12.27 -10.55
CA GLU A 45 -17.14 11.24 -11.21
C GLU A 45 -15.66 11.65 -11.20
N PRO A 46 -14.75 10.71 -10.86
CA PRO A 46 -13.31 10.95 -10.93
C PRO A 46 -12.87 11.17 -12.39
N ALA A 47 -12.20 12.27 -12.66
CA ALA A 47 -11.65 12.55 -13.99
C ALA A 47 -10.48 11.62 -14.35
N SER A 48 -9.75 11.12 -13.34
CA SER A 48 -8.64 10.17 -13.51
C SER A 48 -8.40 9.42 -12.21
N LEU A 49 -8.05 8.14 -12.31
CA LEU A 49 -7.53 7.34 -11.18
C LEU A 49 -6.01 7.18 -11.23
N ASP A 50 -5.34 7.90 -12.14
CA ASP A 50 -3.89 7.97 -12.19
C ASP A 50 -3.37 8.93 -11.12
N PRO A 51 -2.60 8.48 -10.11
CA PRO A 51 -2.10 9.33 -9.02
C PRO A 51 -1.26 10.52 -9.49
N ALA A 52 -0.60 10.40 -10.66
CA ALA A 52 0.20 11.49 -11.23
C ALA A 52 -0.65 12.56 -11.93
N LYS A 53 -1.95 12.34 -12.16
CA LYS A 53 -2.84 13.23 -12.93
C LYS A 53 -4.06 13.70 -12.15
N ALA A 54 -4.40 13.07 -11.06
CA ALA A 54 -5.57 13.36 -10.25
C ALA A 54 -5.42 14.71 -9.52
N VAL A 55 -6.43 15.58 -9.62
CA VAL A 55 -6.41 16.93 -9.01
C VAL A 55 -7.58 17.19 -8.08
N GLY A 56 -8.68 16.48 -8.22
CA GLY A 56 -9.93 16.70 -7.50
C GLY A 56 -10.09 15.84 -6.24
N LEU A 57 -11.00 16.25 -5.37
CA LEU A 57 -11.35 15.46 -4.17
C LEU A 57 -11.94 14.09 -4.50
N PRO A 58 -12.80 13.92 -5.53
CA PRO A 58 -13.34 12.62 -5.90
C PRO A 58 -12.24 11.61 -6.24
N GLU A 59 -11.25 12.02 -7.03
CA GLU A 59 -10.11 11.18 -7.42
C GLU A 59 -9.26 10.82 -6.21
N ILE A 60 -8.91 11.81 -5.38
CA ILE A 60 -8.06 11.63 -4.21
C ILE A 60 -8.70 10.65 -3.23
N GLN A 61 -10.02 10.69 -3.03
CA GLN A 61 -10.71 9.76 -2.15
C GLN A 61 -10.57 8.30 -2.64
N VAL A 62 -10.77 8.06 -3.93
CA VAL A 62 -10.66 6.72 -4.53
C VAL A 62 -9.20 6.25 -4.56
N ILE A 63 -8.28 7.14 -4.94
CA ILE A 63 -6.84 6.83 -5.01
C ILE A 63 -6.30 6.44 -3.63
N ARG A 64 -6.74 7.11 -2.56
CA ARG A 64 -6.33 6.76 -1.19
C ARG A 64 -6.82 5.38 -0.73
N ASP A 65 -7.92 4.88 -1.30
CA ASP A 65 -8.41 3.54 -1.03
C ASP A 65 -7.70 2.47 -1.89
N LEU A 66 -7.16 2.85 -3.05
CA LEU A 66 -6.49 1.94 -3.99
C LEU A 66 -4.98 1.83 -3.79
N PHE A 67 -4.33 2.90 -3.32
CA PHE A 67 -2.88 3.01 -3.24
C PHE A 67 -2.41 3.34 -1.83
N GLU A 68 -1.26 2.79 -1.48
CA GLU A 68 -0.57 3.09 -0.23
C GLU A 68 0.75 3.81 -0.54
N GLY A 69 1.04 4.88 0.21
CA GLY A 69 2.29 5.62 0.09
C GLY A 69 3.40 5.04 0.97
N LEU A 70 4.59 5.64 0.92
CA LEU A 70 5.67 5.34 1.87
C LEU A 70 5.19 5.56 3.31
N VAL A 71 4.48 6.65 3.54
CA VAL A 71 3.88 7.02 4.81
C VAL A 71 2.40 7.34 4.62
N ASN A 72 1.62 7.14 5.67
CA ASN A 72 0.21 7.49 5.75
C ASN A 72 -0.01 8.62 6.75
N GLN A 73 -1.23 9.09 6.85
CA GLN A 73 -1.70 10.00 7.89
C GLN A 73 -2.87 9.37 8.64
N ASN A 74 -2.86 9.47 9.96
CA ASN A 74 -4.00 9.10 10.78
C ASN A 74 -5.07 10.22 10.78
N GLU A 75 -6.16 10.01 11.51
CA GLU A 75 -7.26 10.96 11.65
C GLU A 75 -6.87 12.31 12.27
N LYS A 76 -5.74 12.36 12.99
CA LYS A 76 -5.18 13.58 13.59
C LYS A 76 -4.19 14.29 12.67
N GLY A 77 -3.91 13.74 11.48
CA GLY A 77 -2.92 14.29 10.54
C GLY A 77 -1.47 13.92 10.88
N GLU A 78 -1.24 13.05 11.86
CA GLU A 78 0.10 12.60 12.23
C GLU A 78 0.58 11.53 11.23
N LEU A 79 1.88 11.57 10.92
CA LEU A 79 2.49 10.60 10.01
C LEU A 79 2.56 9.22 10.67
N THR A 80 2.09 8.22 9.95
CA THR A 80 2.12 6.82 10.35
C THR A 80 2.80 5.97 9.29
N PRO A 81 3.34 4.78 9.64
CA PRO A 81 3.86 3.84 8.67
C PRO A 81 2.85 3.51 7.56
N GLY A 82 3.35 3.42 6.34
CA GLY A 82 2.67 2.87 5.18
C GLY A 82 3.47 1.69 4.64
N VAL A 83 3.89 1.74 3.36
CA VAL A 83 4.83 0.75 2.81
C VAL A 83 6.19 0.86 3.51
N ALA A 84 6.59 2.04 4.00
CA ALA A 84 7.76 2.18 4.85
C ALA A 84 7.39 1.97 6.33
N THR A 85 8.12 1.08 7.00
CA THR A 85 7.99 0.83 8.44
C THR A 85 8.66 1.91 9.29
N ARG A 86 9.68 2.56 8.73
CA ARG A 86 10.44 3.64 9.36
C ARG A 86 11.12 4.52 8.33
N TRP A 87 11.40 5.73 8.71
CA TRP A 87 12.19 6.70 7.93
C TRP A 87 13.09 7.49 8.84
N GLN A 88 14.24 7.88 8.35
CA GLN A 88 15.24 8.62 9.11
C GLN A 88 16.07 9.53 8.20
N SER A 89 16.56 10.60 8.77
CA SER A 89 17.55 11.50 8.15
C SER A 89 18.45 12.05 9.24
N ASN A 90 19.74 12.26 8.91
CA ASN A 90 20.70 12.88 9.82
C ASN A 90 20.80 14.41 9.60
N ASP A 91 20.40 14.89 8.43
CA ASP A 91 20.62 16.27 7.97
C ASP A 91 19.35 16.91 7.40
N ASN A 92 18.22 16.23 7.45
CA ASN A 92 16.94 16.59 6.83
C ASN A 92 17.02 16.84 5.31
N ARG A 93 18.06 16.32 4.65
CA ARG A 93 18.26 16.42 3.19
C ARG A 93 18.24 15.05 2.53
N VAL A 94 18.90 14.08 3.15
CA VAL A 94 18.91 12.70 2.69
C VAL A 94 18.03 11.87 3.61
N TRP A 95 16.99 11.28 3.05
CA TRP A 95 16.03 10.45 3.79
C TRP A 95 16.16 8.99 3.38
N MET A 96 16.21 8.11 4.35
CA MET A 96 16.24 6.67 4.19
C MET A 96 14.92 6.08 4.65
N PHE A 97 14.24 5.35 3.78
CA PHE A 97 13.00 4.62 4.08
C PHE A 97 13.29 3.13 4.10
N THR A 98 12.83 2.44 5.15
CA THR A 98 12.88 0.98 5.22
C THR A 98 11.51 0.44 4.86
N LEU A 99 11.41 -0.29 3.75
CA LEU A 99 10.15 -0.87 3.30
C LEU A 99 9.82 -2.13 4.08
N ARG A 100 8.53 -2.43 4.27
CA ARG A 100 8.08 -3.72 4.80
C ARG A 100 8.20 -4.82 3.75
N ASP A 101 8.50 -6.02 4.17
CA ASP A 101 8.79 -7.15 3.27
C ASP A 101 7.52 -7.78 2.66
N ASP A 102 6.36 -7.53 3.25
CA ASP A 102 5.07 -8.10 2.86
C ASP A 102 4.24 -7.19 1.94
N ALA A 103 4.76 -6.01 1.56
CA ALA A 103 4.09 -5.10 0.63
C ALA A 103 3.95 -5.73 -0.76
N LYS A 104 2.72 -5.78 -1.28
CA LYS A 104 2.39 -6.42 -2.56
C LYS A 104 1.45 -5.56 -3.38
N TRP A 105 1.60 -5.66 -4.68
CA TRP A 105 0.63 -5.22 -5.65
C TRP A 105 -0.61 -6.14 -5.65
N SER A 106 -1.69 -5.70 -6.26
CA SER A 106 -2.95 -6.47 -6.35
C SER A 106 -2.81 -7.81 -7.10
N ASP A 107 -1.79 -7.95 -7.94
CA ASP A 107 -1.45 -9.20 -8.64
C ASP A 107 -0.57 -10.15 -7.80
N GLY A 108 -0.20 -9.73 -6.58
CA GLY A 108 0.64 -10.49 -5.66
C GLY A 108 2.14 -10.28 -5.83
N SER A 109 2.60 -9.50 -6.81
CA SER A 109 4.01 -9.15 -6.97
C SER A 109 4.49 -8.23 -5.83
N PRO A 110 5.77 -8.31 -5.42
CA PRO A 110 6.28 -7.49 -4.34
C PRO A 110 6.36 -6.01 -4.74
N VAL A 111 6.06 -5.11 -3.81
CA VAL A 111 6.35 -3.68 -3.95
C VAL A 111 7.80 -3.44 -3.54
N THR A 112 8.56 -2.76 -4.38
CA THR A 112 9.99 -2.54 -4.23
C THR A 112 10.36 -1.06 -4.23
N ALA A 113 11.61 -0.73 -3.85
CA ALA A 113 12.11 0.63 -3.95
C ALA A 113 12.11 1.16 -5.39
N GLN A 114 12.23 0.28 -6.39
CA GLN A 114 12.21 0.66 -7.81
C GLN A 114 10.83 1.17 -8.25
N ASP A 115 9.76 0.70 -7.64
CA ASP A 115 8.41 1.19 -7.92
C ASP A 115 8.26 2.65 -7.50
N PHE A 116 8.85 3.03 -6.37
CA PHE A 116 8.87 4.44 -5.91
C PHE A 116 9.75 5.31 -6.80
N VAL A 117 10.94 4.82 -7.19
CA VAL A 117 11.81 5.54 -8.13
C VAL A 117 11.10 5.77 -9.46
N TYR A 118 10.47 4.74 -10.01
CA TYR A 118 9.67 4.85 -11.24
C TYR A 118 8.52 5.86 -11.10
N SER A 119 7.79 5.80 -9.98
CA SER A 119 6.67 6.71 -9.73
C SER A 119 7.13 8.18 -9.71
N TRP A 120 8.22 8.49 -9.06
CA TRP A 120 8.76 9.86 -9.02
C TRP A 120 9.35 10.31 -10.35
N GLN A 121 10.04 9.44 -11.07
CA GLN A 121 10.52 9.73 -12.42
C GLN A 121 9.34 10.02 -13.35
N ARG A 122 8.28 9.21 -13.27
CA ARG A 122 7.07 9.42 -14.04
C ARG A 122 6.36 10.72 -13.69
N LEU A 123 6.34 11.10 -12.41
CA LEU A 123 5.72 12.35 -11.95
C LEU A 123 6.33 13.58 -12.62
N VAL A 124 7.66 13.61 -12.81
CA VAL A 124 8.40 14.74 -13.38
C VAL A 124 8.63 14.61 -14.88
N ASP A 125 8.33 13.46 -15.50
CA ASP A 125 8.46 13.28 -16.95
C ASP A 125 7.47 14.20 -17.69
N PRO A 126 7.94 15.09 -18.59
CA PRO A 126 7.06 15.98 -19.38
C PRO A 126 6.00 15.21 -20.19
N LYS A 127 6.25 13.96 -20.58
CA LYS A 127 5.28 13.12 -21.28
C LYS A 127 4.08 12.72 -20.41
N THR A 128 4.27 12.67 -19.10
CA THR A 128 3.18 12.40 -18.14
C THR A 128 2.23 13.58 -18.07
N THR A 129 2.70 14.80 -18.33
CA THR A 129 1.91 16.02 -18.18
C THR A 129 1.24 16.15 -16.80
N SER A 130 1.98 15.78 -15.74
CA SER A 130 1.47 15.87 -14.38
C SER A 130 1.28 17.33 -13.96
N PRO A 131 0.12 17.69 -13.43
CA PRO A 131 -0.10 19.04 -12.87
C PRO A 131 0.69 19.28 -11.58
N PHE A 132 1.31 18.22 -11.01
CA PHE A 132 2.07 18.28 -9.76
C PHE A 132 3.58 18.05 -9.94
N ALA A 133 4.10 18.02 -11.17
CA ALA A 133 5.54 17.86 -11.42
C ALA A 133 6.37 18.88 -10.61
N TRP A 134 5.91 20.15 -10.57
CA TRP A 134 6.53 21.24 -9.79
C TRP A 134 6.69 20.92 -8.30
N PHE A 135 5.80 20.11 -7.73
CA PHE A 135 5.86 19.73 -6.31
C PHE A 135 7.10 18.90 -5.99
N ALA A 136 7.55 18.05 -6.92
CA ALA A 136 8.78 17.27 -6.75
C ALA A 136 10.01 18.19 -6.63
N ALA A 137 10.06 19.28 -7.41
CA ALA A 137 11.12 20.28 -7.31
C ALA A 137 11.03 21.06 -5.98
N LEU A 138 9.82 21.46 -5.59
CA LEU A 138 9.58 22.17 -4.32
C LEU A 138 9.96 21.30 -3.11
N ALA A 139 9.68 19.99 -3.17
CA ALA A 139 10.06 19.02 -2.14
C ALA A 139 11.58 18.75 -2.11
N GLY A 140 12.36 19.31 -3.02
CA GLY A 140 13.81 19.15 -3.08
C GLY A 140 14.26 17.77 -3.58
N ILE A 141 13.42 17.06 -4.33
CA ILE A 141 13.82 15.80 -4.94
C ILE A 141 14.93 16.08 -5.95
N ASN A 142 16.07 15.37 -5.77
CA ASN A 142 17.25 15.59 -6.58
C ASN A 142 16.96 15.45 -8.08
N ASN A 143 17.47 16.38 -8.88
CA ASN A 143 17.29 16.49 -10.33
C ASN A 143 15.84 16.81 -10.81
N ALA A 144 14.84 16.85 -9.94
CA ALA A 144 13.47 17.13 -10.38
C ALA A 144 13.36 18.45 -11.15
N GLN A 145 13.97 19.53 -10.65
CA GLN A 145 13.95 20.86 -11.29
C GLN A 145 14.60 20.87 -12.68
N ALA A 146 15.56 19.98 -12.93
CA ALA A 146 16.25 19.93 -14.22
C ALA A 146 15.49 19.15 -15.30
N ILE A 147 14.45 18.38 -14.90
CA ILE A 147 13.65 17.53 -15.79
C ILE A 147 12.34 18.23 -16.18
N ILE A 148 11.76 19.04 -15.30
CA ILE A 148 10.48 19.74 -15.49
C ILE A 148 10.64 20.89 -16.57
#